data_904ea9a705e319bd84d0ba01c972548e
#
_entry.id   904ea9a705e319bd84d0ba01c972548e
#
_cell.length_a   1.000
_cell.length_b   1.000
_cell.length_c   1.000
_cell.angle_alpha   90.00
_cell.angle_beta   90.00
_cell.angle_gamma   90.00
#
_symmetry.space_group_name_H-M   'P 1'
#
loop_
_entity.id
_entity.type
_entity.pdbx_description
1 polymer ?
#
loop_
_entity_poly.entity_id
_entity_poly.type
_entity_poly.pdbx_seq_one_letter_code
_entity_poly.pdbx_strand_id
1 'polypeptide(L)'
;MKKFIIAFSFLILFSCNSSYIKIEEISFLYENNNAQPSLVSNNGKLSLTWISNDEEMNASLNFRQFKNEGWTNPIKLANGNDWFVNWADFPTHAISGDKVLSSYLKKSDSGTYNYDVFLSLHKLSGEKVKEDFILNTDGFKAEHGFVSITSNDSEGFLVTWLDGRNTVEKDEDGNHKPMTIRFAEITNAGDIINETELDSSVCDCCQTSMTYTNKGPLVVYRDRTEEEVRDIYVTRNIDKVWEDPIPVHNDGWVIYGCPVNGPKVVSSSNNIAVSWFTVSDGIPKVNLSFSDSYGSSFGSPIKINDFNAIGRVDTAFLNEREVLVSYMEGDGDGTYLRIKKISIDGNVSKPITISKIDDGRGTGVPQLEILDDEIFIVWTVYDNESNQLKTVRLNSKDV
;
A
#
# COMPACT_ATOMS: atom_id res chain seq x y z
N MET A 1 36.30 -57.68 -47.88
CA MET A 1 35.04 -57.36 -47.23
C MET A 1 35.31 -56.23 -46.22
N LYS A 2 34.98 -54.97 -46.60
CA LYS A 2 35.15 -53.81 -45.73
C LYS A 2 33.82 -53.60 -45.00
N LYS A 3 33.85 -53.69 -43.64
CA LYS A 3 32.66 -53.36 -42.80
C LYS A 3 32.61 -51.87 -42.58
N PHE A 4 31.52 -51.23 -43.06
CA PHE A 4 31.16 -49.87 -42.75
C PHE A 4 30.46 -49.86 -41.37
N ILE A 5 30.98 -49.11 -40.38
CA ILE A 5 30.33 -48.83 -39.14
C ILE A 5 29.63 -47.47 -39.30
N ILE A 6 28.30 -47.45 -39.31
CA ILE A 6 27.49 -46.22 -39.28
C ILE A 6 27.33 -45.84 -37.84
N ALA A 7 27.98 -44.74 -37.42
CA ALA A 7 27.76 -44.13 -36.12
C ALA A 7 26.49 -43.28 -36.17
N PHE A 8 25.47 -43.68 -35.43
CA PHE A 8 24.24 -42.91 -35.24
C PHE A 8 24.46 -41.86 -34.15
N SER A 9 24.64 -40.61 -34.54
CA SER A 9 24.74 -39.49 -33.60
C SER A 9 23.35 -39.09 -33.12
N PHE A 10 23.05 -39.34 -31.83
CA PHE A 10 21.80 -38.90 -31.19
C PHE A 10 21.96 -37.42 -30.85
N LEU A 11 21.34 -36.53 -31.63
CA LEU A 11 21.16 -35.14 -31.25
C LEU A 11 20.07 -35.05 -30.14
N ILE A 12 20.51 -34.86 -28.91
CA ILE A 12 19.58 -34.50 -27.82
C ILE A 12 19.25 -33.02 -27.98
N LEU A 13 18.05 -32.75 -28.50
CA LEU A 13 17.49 -31.43 -28.50
C LEU A 13 17.03 -31.10 -27.05
N PHE A 14 17.82 -30.30 -26.34
CA PHE A 14 17.35 -29.65 -25.15
C PHE A 14 16.31 -28.60 -25.56
N SER A 15 15.04 -28.94 -25.42
CA SER A 15 13.96 -27.96 -25.46
C SER A 15 14.10 -27.09 -24.22
N CYS A 16 14.60 -25.87 -24.36
CA CYS A 16 14.39 -24.82 -23.36
C CYS A 16 12.91 -24.51 -23.32
N ASN A 17 12.16 -25.14 -22.43
CA ASN A 17 10.86 -24.63 -22.02
C ASN A 17 11.10 -23.34 -21.23
N SER A 18 11.12 -22.21 -21.90
CA SER A 18 10.83 -20.93 -21.25
C SER A 18 9.35 -20.98 -20.87
N SER A 19 9.04 -21.25 -19.60
CA SER A 19 7.69 -21.11 -19.10
C SER A 19 7.26 -19.64 -19.30
N TYR A 20 6.35 -19.42 -20.22
CA TYR A 20 5.79 -18.10 -20.48
C TYR A 20 4.82 -17.77 -19.34
N ILE A 21 5.15 -16.75 -18.55
CA ILE A 21 4.28 -16.28 -17.47
C ILE A 21 3.05 -15.63 -18.11
N LYS A 22 1.88 -16.21 -17.88
CA LYS A 22 0.62 -15.68 -18.38
C LYS A 22 0.11 -14.58 -17.46
N ILE A 23 0.10 -13.34 -17.95
CA ILE A 23 -0.56 -12.20 -17.29
C ILE A 23 -1.93 -12.05 -17.94
N GLU A 24 -2.99 -12.21 -17.15
CA GLU A 24 -4.37 -12.16 -17.62
C GLU A 24 -5.02 -10.86 -17.16
N GLU A 25 -5.55 -10.08 -18.11
CA GLU A 25 -6.29 -8.86 -17.79
C GLU A 25 -7.71 -9.21 -17.33
N ILE A 26 -8.12 -8.66 -16.20
CA ILE A 26 -9.48 -8.79 -15.67
C ILE A 26 -10.27 -7.56 -16.09
N SER A 27 -11.41 -7.77 -16.77
CA SER A 27 -12.24 -6.66 -17.22
C SER A 27 -12.72 -5.79 -16.04
N PHE A 28 -12.44 -4.50 -16.15
CA PHE A 28 -12.89 -3.49 -15.20
C PHE A 28 -13.79 -2.48 -15.94
N LEU A 29 -15.03 -2.86 -16.16
CA LEU A 29 -16.00 -1.99 -16.85
C LEU A 29 -16.58 -0.97 -15.86
N TYR A 30 -16.21 0.28 -16.02
CA TYR A 30 -16.79 1.42 -15.32
C TYR A 30 -16.57 2.70 -16.15
N GLU A 31 -17.63 3.47 -16.39
CA GLU A 31 -17.65 4.53 -17.40
C GLU A 31 -16.99 5.84 -16.97
N ASN A 32 -16.85 6.07 -15.66
CA ASN A 32 -16.33 7.34 -15.14
C ASN A 32 -14.80 7.35 -15.05
N ASN A 33 -14.26 8.54 -14.85
CA ASN A 33 -12.86 8.80 -14.60
C ASN A 33 -12.44 8.13 -13.26
N ASN A 34 -11.69 7.03 -13.34
CA ASN A 34 -11.38 6.15 -12.22
C ASN A 34 -9.91 6.19 -11.85
N ALA A 35 -9.61 6.38 -10.56
CA ALA A 35 -8.24 6.44 -10.05
C ALA A 35 -8.15 5.95 -8.61
N GLN A 36 -6.92 5.89 -8.08
CA GLN A 36 -6.61 5.68 -6.67
C GLN A 36 -7.21 4.37 -6.13
N PRO A 37 -6.82 3.25 -6.70
CA PRO A 37 -7.26 1.95 -6.20
C PRO A 37 -6.66 1.64 -4.84
N SER A 38 -7.43 0.97 -3.99
CA SER A 38 -6.95 0.25 -2.81
C SER A 38 -7.44 -1.19 -2.90
N LEU A 39 -6.51 -2.12 -2.95
CA LEU A 39 -6.78 -3.56 -3.07
C LEU A 39 -6.49 -4.23 -1.73
N VAL A 40 -7.39 -5.08 -1.27
CA VAL A 40 -7.26 -5.78 0.02
C VAL A 40 -7.71 -7.23 -0.12
N SER A 41 -6.86 -8.14 0.33
CA SER A 41 -7.18 -9.56 0.50
C SER A 41 -7.25 -9.89 1.99
N ASN A 42 -8.37 -10.40 2.46
CA ASN A 42 -8.56 -10.80 3.85
C ASN A 42 -9.54 -11.97 3.95
N ASN A 43 -9.16 -13.04 4.68
CA ASN A 43 -10.00 -14.21 4.97
C ASN A 43 -10.66 -14.80 3.72
N GLY A 44 -9.88 -14.99 2.65
CA GLY A 44 -10.38 -15.57 1.38
C GLY A 44 -11.30 -14.63 0.58
N LYS A 45 -11.27 -13.33 0.85
CA LYS A 45 -12.03 -12.31 0.12
C LYS A 45 -11.07 -11.28 -0.45
N LEU A 46 -11.17 -11.03 -1.75
CA LEU A 46 -10.48 -9.92 -2.41
C LEU A 46 -11.47 -8.81 -2.70
N SER A 47 -11.09 -7.59 -2.37
CA SER A 47 -11.92 -6.40 -2.55
C SER A 47 -11.10 -5.22 -3.05
N LEU A 48 -11.79 -4.31 -3.73
CA LEU A 48 -11.22 -3.11 -4.33
C LEU A 48 -12.10 -1.91 -4.04
N THR A 49 -11.49 -0.84 -3.54
CA THR A 49 -12.09 0.51 -3.53
C THR A 49 -11.34 1.41 -4.51
N TRP A 50 -12.03 2.42 -5.02
CA TRP A 50 -11.45 3.43 -5.91
C TRP A 50 -12.28 4.69 -5.91
N ILE A 51 -11.67 5.80 -6.32
CA ILE A 51 -12.39 7.06 -6.60
C ILE A 51 -12.79 7.10 -8.05
N SER A 52 -14.04 7.52 -8.31
CA SER A 52 -14.48 7.96 -9.62
C SER A 52 -14.98 9.41 -9.55
N ASN A 53 -14.70 10.19 -10.58
CA ASN A 53 -15.20 11.55 -10.73
C ASN A 53 -16.21 11.58 -11.89
N ASP A 54 -17.33 12.26 -11.68
CA ASP A 54 -18.28 12.55 -12.74
C ASP A 54 -17.87 13.81 -13.55
N GLU A 55 -18.66 14.19 -14.54
CA GLU A 55 -18.41 15.36 -15.40
C GLU A 55 -18.45 16.69 -14.61
N GLU A 56 -19.13 16.73 -13.48
CA GLU A 56 -19.20 17.88 -12.58
C GLU A 56 -18.09 17.87 -11.51
N MET A 57 -17.15 16.90 -11.62
CA MET A 57 -16.07 16.70 -10.66
C MET A 57 -16.50 16.29 -9.26
N ASN A 58 -17.74 15.79 -9.09
CA ASN A 58 -18.12 15.16 -7.83
C ASN A 58 -17.38 13.81 -7.68
N ALA A 59 -16.77 13.61 -6.54
CA ALA A 59 -16.06 12.38 -6.22
C ALA A 59 -17.02 11.32 -5.65
N SER A 60 -16.78 10.07 -5.99
CA SER A 60 -17.48 8.92 -5.41
C SER A 60 -16.46 7.85 -5.00
N LEU A 61 -16.58 7.34 -3.78
CA LEU A 61 -15.84 6.17 -3.32
C LEU A 61 -16.67 4.93 -3.64
N ASN A 62 -16.11 4.06 -4.45
CA ASN A 62 -16.75 2.84 -4.92
C ASN A 62 -16.06 1.61 -4.35
N PHE A 63 -16.78 0.50 -4.27
CA PHE A 63 -16.34 -0.77 -3.72
C PHE A 63 -16.81 -1.94 -4.59
N ARG A 64 -15.95 -2.93 -4.81
CA ARG A 64 -16.25 -4.22 -5.45
C ARG A 64 -15.58 -5.36 -4.69
N GLN A 65 -16.12 -6.56 -4.87
CA GLN A 65 -15.47 -7.81 -4.48
C GLN A 65 -15.13 -8.63 -5.72
N PHE A 66 -14.06 -9.39 -5.66
CA PHE A 66 -13.76 -10.40 -6.66
C PHE A 66 -14.49 -11.70 -6.30
N LYS A 67 -15.34 -12.19 -7.21
CA LYS A 67 -16.12 -13.44 -7.05
C LYS A 67 -16.39 -14.05 -8.40
N ASN A 68 -16.42 -15.38 -8.45
CA ASN A 68 -16.77 -16.11 -9.70
C ASN A 68 -15.95 -15.63 -10.90
N GLU A 69 -14.63 -15.52 -10.72
CA GLU A 69 -13.67 -15.13 -11.77
C GLU A 69 -13.80 -13.68 -12.28
N GLY A 70 -14.50 -12.81 -11.56
CA GLY A 70 -14.65 -11.42 -11.95
C GLY A 70 -15.06 -10.46 -10.83
N TRP A 71 -15.06 -9.19 -11.14
CA TRP A 71 -15.50 -8.15 -10.23
C TRP A 71 -17.02 -8.08 -10.15
N THR A 72 -17.58 -8.01 -8.93
CA THR A 72 -19.02 -7.75 -8.72
C THR A 72 -19.43 -6.38 -9.24
N ASN A 73 -20.73 -6.12 -9.33
CA ASN A 73 -21.21 -4.76 -9.54
C ASN A 73 -20.73 -3.82 -8.45
N PRO A 74 -20.44 -2.55 -8.78
CA PRO A 74 -19.93 -1.58 -7.79
C PRO A 74 -21.02 -1.21 -6.78
N ILE A 75 -20.56 -0.98 -5.55
CA ILE A 75 -21.35 -0.37 -4.47
C ILE A 75 -20.72 0.99 -4.18
N LYS A 76 -21.52 2.05 -4.17
CA LYS A 76 -21.06 3.39 -3.77
C LYS A 76 -21.09 3.49 -2.25
N LEU A 77 -19.92 3.71 -1.65
CA LEU A 77 -19.75 3.83 -0.19
C LEU A 77 -19.92 5.27 0.31
N ALA A 78 -19.51 6.25 -0.50
CA ALA A 78 -19.66 7.67 -0.18
C ALA A 78 -19.58 8.50 -1.47
N ASN A 79 -20.04 9.76 -1.43
CA ASN A 79 -19.86 10.73 -2.51
C ASN A 79 -19.92 12.17 -1.98
N GLY A 80 -19.31 13.10 -2.71
CA GLY A 80 -19.32 14.52 -2.37
C GLY A 80 -18.57 15.37 -3.38
N ASN A 81 -18.69 16.69 -3.22
CA ASN A 81 -18.00 17.69 -4.05
C ASN A 81 -16.99 18.52 -3.25
N ASP A 82 -16.85 18.23 -1.97
CA ASP A 82 -15.96 18.87 -1.01
C ASP A 82 -14.71 18.03 -0.68
N TRP A 83 -14.40 17.03 -1.51
CA TRP A 83 -13.34 16.09 -1.24
C TRP A 83 -11.97 16.62 -1.63
N PHE A 84 -10.95 16.21 -0.84
CA PHE A 84 -9.56 16.32 -1.22
C PHE A 84 -9.14 15.02 -1.91
N VAL A 85 -9.12 15.02 -3.23
CA VAL A 85 -8.72 13.85 -4.05
C VAL A 85 -7.26 14.00 -4.44
N ASN A 86 -6.41 13.11 -3.93
CA ASN A 86 -4.96 13.16 -4.13
C ASN A 86 -4.41 11.78 -4.50
N TRP A 87 -3.43 11.74 -5.40
CA TRP A 87 -2.83 10.52 -5.90
C TRP A 87 -2.02 9.75 -4.84
N ALA A 88 -1.47 10.46 -3.86
CA ALA A 88 -0.61 9.91 -2.81
C ALA A 88 -1.35 9.64 -1.51
N ASP A 89 -2.37 10.45 -1.20
CA ASP A 89 -3.24 10.29 -0.05
C ASP A 89 -4.60 9.75 -0.53
N PHE A 90 -4.58 8.49 -0.89
CA PHE A 90 -5.71 7.80 -1.49
C PHE A 90 -6.55 7.07 -0.44
N PRO A 91 -7.86 6.84 -0.72
CA PRO A 91 -8.74 6.10 0.16
C PRO A 91 -8.23 4.69 0.42
N THR A 92 -8.34 4.24 1.65
CA THR A 92 -8.01 2.86 2.07
C THR A 92 -9.26 2.19 2.66
N HIS A 93 -9.23 0.86 2.70
CA HIS A 93 -10.31 0.10 3.31
C HIS A 93 -9.82 -1.20 3.95
N ALA A 94 -10.66 -1.79 4.81
CA ALA A 94 -10.49 -3.14 5.31
C ALA A 94 -11.83 -3.85 5.46
N ILE A 95 -11.79 -5.17 5.50
CA ILE A 95 -12.98 -6.02 5.75
C ILE A 95 -12.84 -6.67 7.12
N SER A 96 -13.90 -6.59 7.94
CA SER A 96 -14.05 -7.31 9.20
C SER A 96 -15.41 -8.02 9.21
N GLY A 97 -15.41 -9.36 9.23
CA GLY A 97 -16.62 -10.14 9.16
C GLY A 97 -17.43 -9.89 7.87
N ASP A 98 -18.61 -9.30 8.01
CA ASP A 98 -19.51 -8.93 6.92
C ASP A 98 -19.50 -7.43 6.60
N LYS A 99 -18.53 -6.67 7.16
CA LYS A 99 -18.45 -5.22 7.06
C LYS A 99 -17.19 -4.77 6.32
N VAL A 100 -17.29 -3.62 5.69
CA VAL A 100 -16.19 -2.85 5.10
C VAL A 100 -16.16 -1.46 5.74
N LEU A 101 -14.99 -1.09 6.26
CA LEU A 101 -14.67 0.28 6.66
C LEU A 101 -13.79 0.88 5.59
N SER A 102 -14.07 2.10 5.17
CA SER A 102 -13.27 2.85 4.20
C SER A 102 -13.06 4.28 4.64
N SER A 103 -11.90 4.86 4.26
CA SER A 103 -11.55 6.25 4.50
C SER A 103 -11.63 7.08 3.22
N TYR A 104 -11.84 8.37 3.36
CA TYR A 104 -11.73 9.39 2.33
C TYR A 104 -11.53 10.76 2.98
N LEU A 105 -11.11 11.75 2.21
CA LEU A 105 -10.70 13.04 2.73
C LEU A 105 -11.68 14.12 2.28
N LYS A 106 -12.11 14.97 3.22
CA LYS A 106 -12.92 16.15 2.92
C LYS A 106 -12.19 17.42 3.32
N LYS A 107 -12.33 18.44 2.49
CA LYS A 107 -11.85 19.78 2.82
C LYS A 107 -12.49 20.30 4.10
N SER A 108 -11.67 20.79 5.01
CA SER A 108 -12.11 21.39 6.26
C SER A 108 -12.01 22.91 6.27
N ASP A 109 -11.26 23.50 5.33
CA ASP A 109 -11.13 24.94 5.12
C ASP A 109 -10.59 25.24 3.70
N SER A 110 -10.40 26.52 3.38
CA SER A 110 -9.89 27.03 2.09
C SER A 110 -8.41 26.73 1.83
N GLY A 111 -7.62 26.40 2.84
CA GLY A 111 -6.22 26.03 2.71
C GLY A 111 -6.03 24.78 1.84
N THR A 112 -4.91 24.72 1.10
CA THR A 112 -4.64 23.61 0.17
C THR A 112 -4.63 22.27 0.89
N TYR A 113 -4.04 22.20 2.07
CA TYR A 113 -3.87 20.99 2.86
C TYR A 113 -4.73 20.97 4.13
N ASN A 114 -5.79 21.78 4.19
CA ASN A 114 -6.75 21.71 5.29
C ASN A 114 -7.85 20.72 4.92
N TYR A 115 -7.74 19.50 5.41
CA TYR A 115 -8.72 18.44 5.22
C TYR A 115 -8.73 17.48 6.40
N ASP A 116 -9.87 16.83 6.57
CA ASP A 116 -10.12 15.86 7.63
C ASP A 116 -10.33 14.47 7.05
N VAL A 117 -9.99 13.45 7.83
CA VAL A 117 -10.29 12.05 7.51
C VAL A 117 -11.74 11.74 7.87
N PHE A 118 -12.49 11.30 6.86
CA PHE A 118 -13.83 10.76 7.03
C PHE A 118 -13.84 9.25 6.82
N LEU A 119 -14.70 8.58 7.57
CA LEU A 119 -14.88 7.14 7.51
C LEU A 119 -16.33 6.82 7.09
N SER A 120 -16.47 5.68 6.41
CA SER A 120 -17.76 5.11 6.04
C SER A 120 -17.76 3.60 6.31
N LEU A 121 -18.75 3.15 7.08
CA LEU A 121 -18.90 1.75 7.49
C LEU A 121 -20.17 1.16 6.87
N HIS A 122 -20.00 0.12 6.07
CA HIS A 122 -21.07 -0.59 5.38
C HIS A 122 -20.99 -2.09 5.63
N LYS A 123 -22.10 -2.78 5.42
CA LYS A 123 -22.05 -4.23 5.18
C LYS A 123 -21.56 -4.51 3.76
N LEU A 124 -21.00 -5.67 3.53
CA LEU A 124 -20.58 -6.12 2.19
C LEU A 124 -21.73 -6.23 1.18
N SER A 125 -22.98 -6.17 1.64
CA SER A 125 -24.18 -6.05 0.82
C SER A 125 -24.44 -4.65 0.29
N GLY A 126 -23.76 -3.63 0.81
CA GLY A 126 -24.00 -2.20 0.55
C GLY A 126 -24.94 -1.53 1.55
N GLU A 127 -25.48 -2.27 2.53
CA GLU A 127 -26.26 -1.68 3.61
C GLU A 127 -25.38 -0.79 4.48
N LYS A 128 -25.83 0.45 4.70
CA LYS A 128 -25.13 1.44 5.52
C LYS A 128 -25.24 1.09 6.99
N VAL A 129 -24.11 1.13 7.69
CA VAL A 129 -24.03 1.00 9.15
C VAL A 129 -23.83 2.39 9.75
N LYS A 130 -22.79 3.11 9.30
CA LYS A 130 -22.49 4.50 9.69
C LYS A 130 -21.75 5.19 8.56
N GLU A 131 -22.22 6.32 8.11
CA GLU A 131 -21.59 7.09 7.05
C GLU A 131 -21.09 8.43 7.57
N ASP A 132 -20.11 8.97 6.85
CA ASP A 132 -19.71 10.35 6.92
C ASP A 132 -19.31 10.79 8.34
N PHE A 133 -18.59 9.93 9.07
CA PHE A 133 -18.13 10.28 10.41
C PHE A 133 -16.63 10.59 10.39
N ILE A 134 -16.29 11.68 11.06
CA ILE A 134 -14.91 12.19 11.14
C ILE A 134 -14.07 11.33 12.08
N LEU A 135 -12.84 11.00 11.66
CA LEU A 135 -11.88 10.26 12.47
C LEU A 135 -11.12 11.17 13.44
N ASN A 136 -10.53 12.26 12.93
CA ASN A 136 -9.78 13.22 13.71
C ASN A 136 -10.74 14.25 14.35
N THR A 137 -11.08 14.04 15.61
CA THR A 137 -12.08 14.87 16.32
C THR A 137 -11.47 16.07 17.06
N ASP A 138 -10.23 16.47 16.70
CA ASP A 138 -9.48 17.54 17.35
C ASP A 138 -9.98 18.96 17.03
N GLY A 139 -10.68 19.15 15.90
CA GLY A 139 -11.25 20.42 15.44
C GLY A 139 -10.26 21.40 14.82
N PHE A 140 -8.99 21.01 14.62
CA PHE A 140 -8.00 21.84 13.96
C PHE A 140 -8.19 21.84 12.44
N LYS A 141 -7.89 22.97 11.80
CA LYS A 141 -7.87 23.13 10.34
C LYS A 141 -6.45 22.88 9.83
N ALA A 142 -6.10 21.61 9.72
CA ALA A 142 -4.78 21.10 9.37
C ALA A 142 -4.89 19.95 8.37
N GLU A 143 -3.77 19.38 8.03
CA GLU A 143 -3.69 18.18 7.19
C GLU A 143 -3.90 16.93 8.06
N HIS A 144 -4.88 16.07 7.71
CA HIS A 144 -5.16 14.80 8.35
C HIS A 144 -5.38 13.75 7.26
N GLY A 145 -4.44 12.80 7.11
CA GLY A 145 -4.53 11.85 6.00
C GLY A 145 -3.56 10.70 6.07
N PHE A 146 -3.20 10.17 4.90
CA PHE A 146 -2.29 9.02 4.74
C PHE A 146 -2.70 7.83 5.61
N VAL A 147 -3.98 7.50 5.51
CA VAL A 147 -4.66 6.53 6.35
C VAL A 147 -4.26 5.10 5.99
N SER A 148 -4.04 4.27 7.00
CA SER A 148 -3.98 2.82 6.84
C SER A 148 -5.04 2.17 7.72
N ILE A 149 -5.77 1.20 7.17
CA ILE A 149 -6.83 0.46 7.87
C ILE A 149 -6.52 -1.03 7.80
N THR A 150 -6.64 -1.71 8.93
CA THR A 150 -6.65 -3.18 8.99
C THR A 150 -7.76 -3.66 9.90
N SER A 151 -8.09 -4.94 9.87
CA SER A 151 -9.06 -5.55 10.78
C SER A 151 -8.37 -6.31 11.90
N ASN A 152 -9.03 -6.43 13.04
CA ASN A 152 -8.66 -7.31 14.15
C ASN A 152 -9.57 -8.54 14.19
N ASP A 153 -9.68 -9.23 13.06
CA ASP A 153 -10.43 -10.47 12.80
C ASP A 153 -11.94 -10.38 12.99
N SER A 154 -12.70 -9.95 13.58
CA SER A 154 -14.16 -9.88 13.68
C SER A 154 -14.63 -8.85 14.72
N GLU A 155 -13.67 -8.28 15.42
CA GLU A 155 -13.97 -7.38 16.54
C GLU A 155 -14.08 -5.92 16.12
N GLY A 156 -13.72 -5.58 14.86
CA GLY A 156 -13.75 -4.22 14.33
C GLY A 156 -12.56 -3.92 13.46
N PHE A 157 -12.12 -2.66 13.47
CA PHE A 157 -11.07 -2.15 12.62
C PHE A 157 -10.06 -1.35 13.43
N LEU A 158 -8.85 -1.31 12.91
CA LEU A 158 -7.73 -0.53 13.43
C LEU A 158 -7.35 0.48 12.36
N VAL A 159 -7.16 1.73 12.75
CA VAL A 159 -6.88 2.83 11.85
C VAL A 159 -5.69 3.62 12.36
N THR A 160 -4.75 3.94 11.47
CA THR A 160 -3.66 4.89 11.72
C THR A 160 -3.68 5.99 10.67
N TRP A 161 -3.27 7.21 11.03
CA TRP A 161 -3.23 8.36 10.13
C TRP A 161 -2.13 9.32 10.52
N LEU A 162 -1.68 10.12 9.58
CA LEU A 162 -0.85 11.30 9.83
C LEU A 162 -1.75 12.45 10.28
N ASP A 163 -1.33 13.14 11.32
CA ASP A 163 -2.14 14.14 12.00
C ASP A 163 -1.38 15.45 12.16
N GLY A 164 -1.90 16.47 11.52
CA GLY A 164 -1.28 17.79 11.46
C GLY A 164 -1.75 18.77 12.53
N ARG A 165 -2.49 18.35 13.57
CA ARG A 165 -2.98 19.27 14.62
C ARG A 165 -1.89 20.14 15.24
N ASN A 166 -0.67 19.62 15.35
CA ASN A 166 0.46 20.36 15.91
C ASN A 166 1.07 21.35 14.91
N THR A 167 0.86 21.17 13.59
CA THR A 167 1.46 22.03 12.56
C THR A 167 0.87 23.45 12.54
N VAL A 168 -0.27 23.67 13.20
CA VAL A 168 -0.86 25.01 13.35
C VAL A 168 -0.06 25.88 14.34
N GLU A 169 0.74 25.26 15.21
CA GLU A 169 1.63 25.92 16.15
C GLU A 169 3.02 26.11 15.55
N LYS A 170 3.74 27.09 16.09
CA LYS A 170 5.13 27.33 15.74
C LYS A 170 6.02 27.09 16.95
N ASP A 171 7.23 26.61 16.68
CA ASP A 171 8.30 26.51 17.65
C ASP A 171 8.87 27.91 18.01
N GLU A 172 9.87 27.95 18.88
CA GLU A 172 10.54 29.19 19.33
C GLU A 172 11.27 29.89 18.18
N ASP A 173 11.68 29.15 17.13
CA ASP A 173 12.36 29.66 15.94
C ASP A 173 11.39 30.08 14.85
N GLY A 174 10.08 29.90 15.03
CA GLY A 174 9.02 30.27 14.12
C GLY A 174 8.71 29.24 13.02
N ASN A 175 9.29 28.01 13.10
CA ASN A 175 8.97 26.92 12.21
C ASN A 175 7.68 26.21 12.65
N HIS A 176 6.94 25.64 11.71
CA HIS A 176 5.80 24.79 12.04
C HIS A 176 6.28 23.50 12.72
N LYS A 177 5.59 23.07 13.78
CA LYS A 177 5.82 21.78 14.40
C LYS A 177 5.56 20.64 13.40
N PRO A 178 6.23 19.50 13.52
CA PRO A 178 6.03 18.35 12.64
C PRO A 178 4.62 17.75 12.81
N MET A 179 4.21 16.95 11.84
CA MET A 179 3.04 16.07 11.98
C MET A 179 3.34 14.95 12.97
N THR A 180 2.29 14.39 13.52
CA THR A 180 2.32 13.19 14.37
C THR A 180 1.69 12.02 13.63
N ILE A 181 1.91 10.80 14.09
CA ILE A 181 1.14 9.64 13.67
C ILE A 181 0.27 9.17 14.81
N ARG A 182 -0.99 8.91 14.52
CA ARG A 182 -2.00 8.51 15.51
C ARG A 182 -2.66 7.19 15.13
N PHE A 183 -3.28 6.58 16.10
CA PHE A 183 -4.00 5.31 16.00
C PHE A 183 -5.34 5.40 16.72
N ALA A 184 -6.33 4.68 16.21
CA ALA A 184 -7.60 4.43 16.90
C ALA A 184 -8.18 3.05 16.52
N GLU A 185 -9.05 2.55 17.38
CA GLU A 185 -9.89 1.39 17.07
C GLU A 185 -11.28 1.86 16.68
N ILE A 186 -11.86 1.19 15.67
CA ILE A 186 -13.24 1.45 15.22
C ILE A 186 -14.07 0.21 15.45
N THR A 187 -15.10 0.35 16.28
CA THR A 187 -15.99 -0.77 16.58
C THR A 187 -16.84 -1.17 15.38
N ASN A 188 -17.47 -2.33 15.44
CA ASN A 188 -18.42 -2.78 14.42
C ASN A 188 -19.71 -1.92 14.32
N ALA A 189 -19.91 -0.96 15.23
CA ALA A 189 -20.94 0.08 15.18
C ALA A 189 -20.42 1.42 14.63
N GLY A 190 -19.11 1.55 14.41
CA GLY A 190 -18.45 2.77 13.95
C GLY A 190 -18.08 3.74 15.08
N ASP A 191 -18.00 3.28 16.34
CA ASP A 191 -17.52 4.11 17.43
C ASP A 191 -15.99 4.13 17.42
N ILE A 192 -15.42 5.33 17.59
CA ILE A 192 -13.98 5.56 17.69
C ILE A 192 -13.58 5.40 19.15
N ILE A 193 -12.66 4.51 19.43
CA ILE A 193 -12.17 4.24 20.77
C ILE A 193 -10.64 4.12 20.78
N ASN A 194 -10.04 4.27 21.96
CA ASN A 194 -8.61 4.06 22.19
C ASN A 194 -7.69 4.89 21.27
N GLU A 195 -8.10 6.15 20.96
CA GLU A 195 -7.22 7.05 20.22
C GLU A 195 -5.94 7.31 21.02
N THR A 196 -4.78 7.17 20.34
CA THR A 196 -3.46 7.43 20.93
C THR A 196 -2.48 7.96 19.89
N GLU A 197 -1.55 8.79 20.33
CA GLU A 197 -0.40 9.20 19.52
C GLU A 197 0.67 8.12 19.59
N LEU A 198 1.23 7.76 18.43
CA LEU A 198 2.26 6.73 18.30
C LEU A 198 3.66 7.34 18.20
N ASP A 199 3.76 8.50 17.54
CA ASP A 199 4.99 9.26 17.39
C ASP A 199 4.67 10.74 17.20
N SER A 200 5.50 11.60 17.79
CA SER A 200 5.30 13.06 17.82
C SER A 200 5.99 13.82 16.67
N SER A 201 6.81 13.13 15.84
CA SER A 201 7.54 13.76 14.75
C SER A 201 7.69 12.80 13.57
N VAL A 202 6.92 13.01 12.51
CA VAL A 202 6.90 12.11 11.35
C VAL A 202 6.93 12.90 10.04
N CYS A 203 7.25 12.23 8.95
CA CYS A 203 7.19 12.79 7.60
C CYS A 203 5.75 13.10 7.21
N ASP A 204 5.51 14.32 6.73
CA ASP A 204 4.19 14.90 6.53
C ASP A 204 3.41 14.31 5.32
N CYS A 205 4.06 13.54 4.44
CA CYS A 205 3.49 13.27 3.11
C CYS A 205 3.73 11.85 2.58
N CYS A 206 4.01 10.88 3.46
CA CYS A 206 4.24 9.50 3.06
C CYS A 206 3.13 8.60 3.58
N GLN A 207 2.70 7.64 2.75
CA GLN A 207 1.75 6.62 3.15
C GLN A 207 2.23 5.91 4.43
N THR A 208 1.30 5.63 5.32
CA THR A 208 1.49 4.71 6.45
C THR A 208 1.10 3.30 6.03
N SER A 209 1.55 2.30 6.78
CA SER A 209 1.11 0.92 6.56
C SER A 209 0.98 0.19 7.88
N MET A 210 -0.08 -0.59 8.03
CA MET A 210 -0.35 -1.35 9.25
C MET A 210 -0.69 -2.79 8.93
N THR A 211 -0.24 -3.71 9.77
CA THR A 211 -0.62 -5.11 9.74
C THR A 211 -1.02 -5.59 11.14
N TYR A 212 -1.80 -6.66 11.20
CA TYR A 212 -2.17 -7.29 12.47
C TYR A 212 -1.39 -8.60 12.64
N THR A 213 -0.68 -8.73 13.75
CA THR A 213 0.10 -9.91 14.09
C THR A 213 -0.54 -10.69 15.23
N ASN A 214 -0.08 -11.90 15.50
CA ASN A 214 -0.53 -12.70 16.67
C ASN A 214 -0.23 -12.02 18.02
N LYS A 215 0.55 -10.93 18.03
CA LYS A 215 0.89 -10.16 19.24
C LYS A 215 0.12 -8.86 19.35
N GLY A 216 -0.46 -8.40 18.26
CA GLY A 216 -1.16 -7.13 18.14
C GLY A 216 -0.81 -6.38 16.84
N PRO A 217 -1.35 -5.18 16.66
CA PRO A 217 -1.05 -4.36 15.49
C PRO A 217 0.40 -3.86 15.49
N LEU A 218 0.91 -3.70 14.28
CA LEU A 218 2.22 -3.14 13.99
C LEU A 218 2.05 -2.09 12.89
N VAL A 219 2.61 -0.90 13.12
CA VAL A 219 2.54 0.25 12.20
C VAL A 219 3.94 0.61 11.72
N VAL A 220 4.08 0.83 10.42
CA VAL A 220 5.29 1.37 9.81
C VAL A 220 4.98 2.68 9.09
N TYR A 221 5.91 3.60 9.17
CA TYR A 221 5.77 4.95 8.63
C TYR A 221 7.16 5.54 8.36
N ARG A 222 7.20 6.68 7.67
CA ARG A 222 8.43 7.44 7.52
C ARG A 222 8.55 8.43 8.67
N ASP A 223 9.61 8.29 9.43
CA ASP A 223 9.98 9.18 10.55
C ASP A 223 10.57 10.50 10.05
N ARG A 224 10.76 11.45 10.96
CA ARG A 224 11.40 12.74 10.73
C ARG A 224 12.11 13.20 11.97
N THR A 225 13.45 13.17 11.97
CA THR A 225 14.24 13.74 13.03
C THR A 225 14.42 15.26 12.88
N GLU A 226 14.95 15.92 13.89
CA GLU A 226 15.32 17.35 13.83
C GLU A 226 16.33 17.65 12.72
N GLU A 227 17.22 16.69 12.40
CA GLU A 227 18.20 16.79 11.31
C GLU A 227 17.63 16.40 9.93
N GLU A 228 16.31 16.23 9.83
CA GLU A 228 15.62 15.81 8.60
C GLU A 228 16.04 14.43 8.08
N VAL A 229 16.50 13.54 8.95
CA VAL A 229 16.65 12.12 8.62
C VAL A 229 15.25 11.51 8.57
N ARG A 230 14.90 10.93 7.41
CA ARG A 230 13.56 10.38 7.16
C ARG A 230 13.62 8.90 6.81
N ASP A 231 14.07 8.11 7.75
CA ASP A 231 14.13 6.65 7.66
C ASP A 231 12.78 6.01 7.98
N ILE A 232 12.64 4.71 7.70
CA ILE A 232 11.40 3.98 8.02
C ILE A 232 11.47 3.44 9.43
N TYR A 233 10.44 3.77 10.22
CA TYR A 233 10.26 3.36 11.59
C TYR A 233 9.08 2.41 11.75
N VAL A 234 9.11 1.65 12.83
CA VAL A 234 8.06 0.72 13.23
C VAL A 234 7.74 0.91 14.70
N THR A 235 6.46 0.91 15.03
CA THR A 235 5.97 0.75 16.41
C THR A 235 4.99 -0.42 16.48
N ARG A 236 4.91 -1.07 17.64
CA ARG A 236 4.12 -2.28 17.86
C ARG A 236 3.27 -2.14 19.09
N ASN A 237 2.07 -2.69 19.04
CA ASN A 237 1.25 -2.86 20.23
C ASN A 237 1.40 -4.29 20.75
N ILE A 238 2.01 -4.43 21.91
CA ILE A 238 2.20 -5.71 22.59
C ILE A 238 1.44 -5.68 23.90
N ASP A 239 0.56 -6.65 24.09
CA ASP A 239 -0.30 -6.75 25.26
C ASP A 239 -1.07 -5.44 25.57
N LYS A 240 -1.56 -4.77 24.52
CA LYS A 240 -2.29 -3.49 24.56
C LYS A 240 -1.44 -2.26 24.94
N VAL A 241 -0.13 -2.37 24.88
CA VAL A 241 0.81 -1.26 25.12
C VAL A 241 1.60 -1.01 23.86
N TRP A 242 1.60 0.23 23.37
CA TRP A 242 2.46 0.66 22.27
C TRP A 242 3.89 0.80 22.77
N GLU A 243 4.83 0.18 22.07
CA GLU A 243 6.27 0.31 22.31
C GLU A 243 6.81 1.56 21.62
N ASP A 244 7.92 2.09 22.15
CA ASP A 244 8.63 3.19 21.51
C ASP A 244 9.03 2.82 20.07
N PRO A 245 8.91 3.74 19.11
CA PRO A 245 9.31 3.52 17.74
C PRO A 245 10.79 3.15 17.59
N ILE A 246 11.08 2.23 16.69
CA ILE A 246 12.45 1.86 16.33
C ILE A 246 12.62 1.90 14.81
N PRO A 247 13.82 2.19 14.26
CA PRO A 247 14.07 2.12 12.84
C PRO A 247 13.99 0.68 12.33
N VAL A 248 13.35 0.46 11.18
CA VAL A 248 13.46 -0.80 10.41
C VAL A 248 14.91 -0.97 9.94
N HIS A 249 15.49 0.12 9.46
CA HIS A 249 16.90 0.22 9.12
C HIS A 249 17.35 1.69 9.17
N ASN A 250 18.57 1.92 9.60
CA ASN A 250 19.18 3.26 9.58
C ASN A 250 19.78 3.52 8.20
N ASP A 251 18.94 3.97 7.25
CA ASP A 251 19.42 4.38 5.92
C ASP A 251 20.22 5.70 5.99
N GLY A 252 19.90 6.55 6.96
CA GLY A 252 20.48 7.89 7.14
C GLY A 252 20.06 8.84 6.01
N TRP A 253 18.83 8.68 5.49
CA TRP A 253 18.36 9.50 4.38
C TRP A 253 17.91 10.89 4.82
N VAL A 254 18.80 11.87 4.66
CA VAL A 254 18.49 13.29 4.92
C VAL A 254 17.79 13.88 3.69
N ILE A 255 16.57 14.42 3.89
CA ILE A 255 15.79 15.06 2.82
C ILE A 255 14.95 16.23 3.35
N TYR A 256 15.21 17.43 2.80
CA TYR A 256 14.44 18.66 3.07
C TYR A 256 13.25 18.79 2.11
N GLY A 257 12.35 17.80 2.11
CA GLY A 257 11.22 17.78 1.19
C GLY A 257 10.31 16.57 1.37
N CYS A 258 9.34 16.44 0.49
CA CYS A 258 8.33 15.38 0.52
C CYS A 258 8.68 14.27 -0.46
N PRO A 259 9.18 13.11 -0.01
CA PRO A 259 9.49 11.99 -0.91
C PRO A 259 8.24 11.30 -1.47
N VAL A 260 7.11 11.40 -0.80
CA VAL A 260 5.81 10.82 -1.19
C VAL A 260 5.93 9.34 -1.57
N ASN A 261 6.68 8.62 -0.78
CA ASN A 261 6.96 7.19 -0.91
C ASN A 261 6.95 6.56 0.48
N GLY A 262 5.82 6.05 0.89
CA GLY A 262 5.67 5.35 2.16
C GLY A 262 6.17 3.91 2.10
N PRO A 263 6.32 3.26 3.25
CA PRO A 263 6.61 1.84 3.35
C PRO A 263 5.36 0.99 3.15
N LYS A 264 5.57 -0.32 2.93
CA LYS A 264 4.52 -1.34 3.06
C LYS A 264 4.96 -2.41 4.02
N VAL A 265 4.08 -2.80 4.95
CA VAL A 265 4.29 -3.91 5.87
C VAL A 265 3.24 -4.99 5.66
N VAL A 266 3.68 -6.24 5.72
CA VAL A 266 2.83 -7.41 5.73
C VAL A 266 3.31 -8.42 6.77
N SER A 267 2.40 -9.22 7.28
CA SER A 267 2.69 -10.27 8.27
C SER A 267 2.17 -11.63 7.82
N SER A 268 2.92 -12.68 8.14
CA SER A 268 2.50 -14.07 8.01
C SER A 268 3.06 -14.86 9.18
N SER A 269 2.19 -15.41 10.02
CA SER A 269 2.59 -16.06 11.28
C SER A 269 3.46 -15.14 12.15
N ASN A 270 4.74 -15.48 12.35
CA ASN A 270 5.71 -14.69 13.12
C ASN A 270 6.53 -13.75 12.24
N ASN A 271 6.48 -13.93 10.93
CA ASN A 271 7.30 -13.22 9.98
C ASN A 271 6.65 -11.89 9.60
N ILE A 272 7.44 -10.84 9.60
CA ILE A 272 7.08 -9.52 9.11
C ILE A 272 8.00 -9.22 7.94
N ALA A 273 7.45 -8.62 6.90
CA ALA A 273 8.23 -8.08 5.80
C ALA A 273 7.88 -6.60 5.62
N VAL A 274 8.89 -5.76 5.53
CA VAL A 274 8.74 -4.32 5.26
C VAL A 274 9.50 -3.97 4.00
N SER A 275 8.82 -3.40 3.03
CA SER A 275 9.44 -2.81 1.84
C SER A 275 9.36 -1.29 1.87
N TRP A 276 10.38 -0.62 1.34
CA TRP A 276 10.42 0.84 1.30
C TRP A 276 11.32 1.38 0.20
N PHE A 277 11.11 2.65 -0.11
CA PHE A 277 11.96 3.44 -0.99
C PHE A 277 12.89 4.34 -0.18
N THR A 278 14.14 4.48 -0.64
CA THR A 278 15.13 5.40 -0.05
C THR A 278 16.04 5.97 -1.14
N VAL A 279 16.63 7.14 -0.90
CA VAL A 279 17.69 7.74 -1.75
C VAL A 279 18.90 8.07 -0.88
N SER A 280 19.18 7.23 0.09
CA SER A 280 20.43 7.30 0.84
C SER A 280 21.61 7.18 -0.12
N ASP A 281 22.71 7.88 0.15
CA ASP A 281 23.88 7.98 -0.73
C ASP A 281 23.60 8.53 -2.14
N GLY A 282 22.47 9.23 -2.33
CA GLY A 282 22.05 9.79 -3.63
C GLY A 282 21.61 8.75 -4.66
N ILE A 283 21.41 7.49 -4.27
CA ILE A 283 21.03 6.39 -5.17
C ILE A 283 19.62 5.92 -4.82
N PRO A 284 18.62 6.05 -5.73
CA PRO A 284 17.28 5.54 -5.51
C PRO A 284 17.27 4.00 -5.39
N LYS A 285 16.69 3.52 -4.30
CA LYS A 285 16.61 2.10 -3.97
C LYS A 285 15.22 1.74 -3.49
N VAL A 286 14.76 0.55 -3.86
CA VAL A 286 13.69 -0.18 -3.18
C VAL A 286 14.35 -1.28 -2.36
N ASN A 287 14.11 -1.27 -1.07
CA ASN A 287 14.62 -2.23 -0.11
C ASN A 287 13.48 -3.07 0.49
N LEU A 288 13.83 -4.26 0.96
CA LEU A 288 12.98 -5.13 1.77
C LEU A 288 13.79 -5.63 2.96
N SER A 289 13.17 -5.70 4.13
CA SER A 289 13.75 -6.38 5.29
C SER A 289 12.70 -7.29 5.95
N PHE A 290 13.19 -8.38 6.54
CA PHE A 290 12.39 -9.33 7.30
C PHE A 290 12.66 -9.22 8.80
N SER A 291 11.62 -9.52 9.58
CA SER A 291 11.71 -9.79 11.02
C SER A 291 11.05 -11.13 11.32
N ASP A 292 11.68 -11.95 12.13
CA ASP A 292 11.15 -13.20 12.71
C ASP A 292 10.72 -13.04 14.18
N SER A 293 10.78 -11.81 14.67
CA SER A 293 10.56 -11.43 16.07
C SER A 293 9.38 -10.46 16.26
N TYR A 294 8.35 -10.58 15.39
CA TYR A 294 7.18 -9.68 15.41
C TYR A 294 7.56 -8.19 15.31
N GLY A 295 8.58 -7.87 14.53
CA GLY A 295 9.01 -6.49 14.32
C GLY A 295 9.85 -5.88 15.44
N SER A 296 10.35 -6.67 16.43
CA SER A 296 11.25 -6.14 17.47
C SER A 296 12.67 -5.87 16.96
N SER A 297 13.03 -6.49 15.85
CA SER A 297 14.27 -6.27 15.11
C SER A 297 14.12 -6.73 13.68
N PHE A 298 14.93 -6.19 12.79
CA PHE A 298 14.92 -6.51 11.37
C PHE A 298 16.31 -6.95 10.90
N GLY A 299 16.32 -7.82 9.88
CA GLY A 299 17.55 -8.22 9.20
C GLY A 299 18.12 -7.11 8.33
N SER A 300 19.27 -7.38 7.70
CA SER A 300 19.87 -6.44 6.74
C SER A 300 18.95 -6.23 5.53
N PRO A 301 18.85 -5.01 4.98
CA PRO A 301 18.05 -4.73 3.81
C PRO A 301 18.49 -5.52 2.58
N ILE A 302 17.53 -6.03 1.85
CA ILE A 302 17.70 -6.68 0.56
C ILE A 302 17.27 -5.69 -0.52
N LYS A 303 18.20 -5.29 -1.39
CA LYS A 303 17.90 -4.40 -2.52
C LYS A 303 17.06 -5.13 -3.57
N ILE A 304 15.97 -4.53 -4.03
CA ILE A 304 15.00 -5.12 -4.96
C ILE A 304 15.19 -4.63 -6.39
N ASN A 305 15.27 -3.32 -6.61
CA ASN A 305 15.35 -2.74 -7.96
C ASN A 305 16.67 -3.04 -8.67
N ASP A 306 16.60 -3.23 -9.99
CA ASP A 306 17.77 -3.43 -10.85
C ASP A 306 18.24 -2.10 -11.47
N PHE A 307 17.30 -1.18 -11.75
CA PHE A 307 17.54 0.09 -12.42
C PHE A 307 17.19 1.27 -11.50
N ASN A 308 16.85 2.43 -12.09
CA ASN A 308 16.53 3.63 -11.32
C ASN A 308 15.16 3.51 -10.65
N ALA A 309 15.13 3.30 -9.35
CA ALA A 309 13.89 3.14 -8.60
C ALA A 309 13.07 4.44 -8.56
N ILE A 310 11.76 4.31 -8.76
CA ILE A 310 10.75 5.34 -8.51
C ILE A 310 10.06 5.07 -7.17
N GLY A 311 10.08 3.83 -6.72
CA GLY A 311 9.43 3.37 -5.49
C GLY A 311 8.00 2.93 -5.70
N ARG A 312 7.06 3.50 -4.95
CA ARG A 312 5.61 3.17 -4.95
C ARG A 312 5.39 1.69 -4.74
N VAL A 313 5.96 1.20 -3.65
CA VAL A 313 6.03 -0.22 -3.33
C VAL A 313 4.72 -0.76 -2.80
N ASP A 314 4.43 -2.02 -3.12
CA ASP A 314 3.47 -2.85 -2.42
C ASP A 314 4.03 -4.26 -2.21
N THR A 315 3.53 -4.99 -1.19
CA THR A 315 4.13 -6.26 -0.76
C THR A 315 3.04 -7.20 -0.26
N ALA A 316 3.13 -8.47 -0.61
CA ALA A 316 2.26 -9.53 -0.10
C ALA A 316 3.04 -10.83 0.14
N PHE A 317 2.68 -11.59 1.17
CA PHE A 317 3.23 -12.93 1.39
C PHE A 317 2.64 -13.94 0.41
N LEU A 318 3.49 -14.64 -0.35
CA LEU A 318 3.11 -15.82 -1.12
C LEU A 318 2.89 -17.05 -0.22
N ASN A 319 3.73 -17.16 0.78
CA ASN A 319 3.72 -18.20 1.81
C ASN A 319 4.54 -17.69 3.00
N GLU A 320 4.70 -18.51 4.05
CA GLU A 320 5.41 -18.10 5.27
C GLU A 320 6.88 -17.70 5.05
N ARG A 321 7.49 -18.03 3.91
CA ARG A 321 8.92 -17.83 3.65
C ARG A 321 9.22 -16.94 2.44
N GLU A 322 8.22 -16.58 1.65
CA GLU A 322 8.41 -15.82 0.41
C GLU A 322 7.38 -14.70 0.31
N VAL A 323 7.84 -13.54 -0.12
CA VAL A 323 7.00 -12.37 -0.43
C VAL A 323 7.15 -11.98 -1.89
N LEU A 324 6.12 -11.35 -2.43
CA LEU A 324 6.20 -10.55 -3.64
C LEU A 324 6.31 -9.08 -3.27
N VAL A 325 7.16 -8.36 -3.97
CA VAL A 325 7.22 -6.90 -3.93
C VAL A 325 6.91 -6.38 -5.32
N SER A 326 5.89 -5.54 -5.44
CA SER A 326 5.67 -4.71 -6.63
C SER A 326 6.35 -3.36 -6.45
N TYR A 327 6.92 -2.82 -7.52
CA TYR A 327 7.64 -1.55 -7.50
C TYR A 327 7.72 -0.94 -8.90
N MET A 328 8.00 0.36 -8.94
CA MET A 328 8.22 1.08 -10.18
C MET A 328 9.70 1.40 -10.33
N GLU A 329 10.24 1.16 -11.53
CA GLU A 329 11.60 1.55 -11.91
C GLU A 329 11.70 1.96 -13.39
N GLY A 330 12.64 2.87 -13.69
CA GLY A 330 12.96 3.29 -15.06
C GLY A 330 14.27 2.70 -15.54
N ASP A 331 14.30 2.09 -16.74
CA ASP A 331 15.48 1.41 -17.31
C ASP A 331 16.10 2.13 -18.53
N GLY A 332 15.72 3.37 -18.79
CA GLY A 332 16.19 4.17 -19.92
C GLY A 332 15.28 4.09 -21.16
N ASP A 333 14.51 3.03 -21.32
CA ASP A 333 13.51 2.87 -22.39
C ASP A 333 12.09 3.27 -21.93
N GLY A 334 11.93 3.47 -20.63
CA GLY A 334 10.67 3.88 -20.00
C GLY A 334 10.58 3.48 -18.55
N THR A 335 9.38 3.67 -18.01
CA THR A 335 9.04 3.27 -16.64
C THR A 335 8.17 2.03 -16.67
N TYR A 336 8.44 1.14 -15.72
CA TYR A 336 7.80 -0.17 -15.65
C TYR A 336 7.29 -0.48 -14.24
N LEU A 337 6.11 -1.07 -14.18
CA LEU A 337 5.63 -1.77 -13.01
C LEU A 337 6.16 -3.21 -13.08
N ARG A 338 6.92 -3.58 -12.06
CA ARG A 338 7.55 -4.90 -11.94
C ARG A 338 7.24 -5.57 -10.62
N ILE A 339 7.34 -6.88 -10.59
CA ILE A 339 7.31 -7.67 -9.37
C ILE A 339 8.55 -8.55 -9.27
N LYS A 340 8.99 -8.81 -8.04
CA LYS A 340 10.00 -9.82 -7.71
C LYS A 340 9.53 -10.64 -6.53
N LYS A 341 9.94 -11.91 -6.52
CA LYS A 341 9.81 -12.79 -5.38
C LYS A 341 11.08 -12.77 -4.56
N ILE A 342 10.94 -12.63 -3.26
CA ILE A 342 12.05 -12.58 -2.31
C ILE A 342 11.80 -13.60 -1.21
N SER A 343 12.79 -14.47 -0.94
CA SER A 343 12.71 -15.38 0.18
C SER A 343 13.34 -14.80 1.44
N ILE A 344 12.90 -15.30 2.60
CA ILE A 344 13.45 -14.93 3.91
C ILE A 344 14.97 -15.26 4.01
N ASP A 345 15.47 -16.19 3.18
CA ASP A 345 16.90 -16.53 3.08
C ASP A 345 17.69 -15.53 2.20
N GLY A 346 17.04 -14.48 1.69
CA GLY A 346 17.66 -13.41 0.89
C GLY A 346 17.76 -13.71 -0.61
N ASN A 347 17.14 -14.79 -1.13
CA ASN A 347 17.11 -15.03 -2.56
C ASN A 347 16.12 -14.09 -3.25
N VAL A 348 16.55 -13.45 -4.32
CA VAL A 348 15.74 -12.51 -5.14
C VAL A 348 15.58 -13.09 -6.53
N SER A 349 14.32 -13.20 -7.01
CA SER A 349 14.03 -13.69 -8.36
C SER A 349 14.43 -12.66 -9.44
N LYS A 350 14.40 -13.10 -10.69
CA LYS A 350 14.39 -12.14 -11.82
C LYS A 350 13.10 -11.33 -11.80
N PRO A 351 13.14 -10.07 -12.30
CA PRO A 351 11.94 -9.25 -12.36
C PRO A 351 10.95 -9.80 -13.40
N ILE A 352 9.67 -9.75 -13.05
CA ILE A 352 8.56 -9.94 -13.98
C ILE A 352 7.99 -8.56 -14.29
N THR A 353 8.01 -8.16 -15.54
CA THR A 353 7.41 -6.90 -15.98
C THR A 353 5.91 -7.08 -16.17
N ILE A 354 5.13 -6.34 -15.39
CA ILE A 354 3.66 -6.36 -15.45
C ILE A 354 3.17 -5.43 -16.56
N SER A 355 3.69 -4.21 -16.60
CA SER A 355 3.29 -3.21 -17.61
C SER A 355 4.36 -2.13 -17.75
N LYS A 356 4.42 -1.54 -18.95
CA LYS A 356 5.00 -0.20 -19.11
C LYS A 356 3.96 0.80 -18.61
N ILE A 357 4.38 1.78 -17.81
CA ILE A 357 3.48 2.72 -17.13
C ILE A 357 4.07 4.14 -17.19
N ASP A 358 3.23 5.13 -16.90
CA ASP A 358 3.67 6.51 -16.70
C ASP A 358 4.26 6.67 -15.30
N ASP A 359 5.33 7.47 -15.16
CA ASP A 359 5.99 7.76 -13.88
C ASP A 359 5.38 8.96 -13.15
N GLY A 360 4.46 9.63 -13.78
CA GLY A 360 3.77 10.81 -13.26
C GLY A 360 2.87 10.49 -12.05
N ARG A 361 2.38 11.54 -11.45
CA ARG A 361 1.52 11.46 -10.26
C ARG A 361 0.19 10.75 -10.55
N GLY A 362 -0.32 10.87 -11.78
CA GLY A 362 -1.61 10.29 -12.18
C GLY A 362 -1.66 8.76 -12.06
N THR A 363 -0.54 8.05 -12.23
CA THR A 363 -0.47 6.60 -12.04
C THR A 363 -0.74 6.17 -10.58
N GLY A 364 -0.53 7.07 -9.60
CA GLY A 364 -0.75 6.76 -8.20
C GLY A 364 0.21 5.68 -7.67
N VAL A 365 -0.28 4.87 -6.74
CA VAL A 365 0.45 3.75 -6.13
C VAL A 365 -0.20 2.44 -6.58
N PRO A 366 0.44 1.65 -7.45
CA PRO A 366 -0.06 0.33 -7.84
C PRO A 366 -0.22 -0.58 -6.62
N GLN A 367 -1.27 -1.38 -6.60
CA GLN A 367 -1.62 -2.25 -5.47
C GLN A 367 -1.45 -3.72 -5.87
N LEU A 368 -0.96 -4.54 -4.94
CA LEU A 368 -0.71 -5.96 -5.12
C LEU A 368 -1.32 -6.74 -3.96
N GLU A 369 -2.08 -7.77 -4.26
CA GLU A 369 -2.62 -8.71 -3.27
C GLU A 369 -2.61 -10.14 -3.80
N ILE A 370 -2.72 -11.08 -2.88
CA ILE A 370 -2.77 -12.50 -3.17
C ILE A 370 -4.08 -13.08 -2.63
N LEU A 371 -4.77 -13.82 -3.49
CA LEU A 371 -5.92 -14.61 -3.09
C LEU A 371 -5.71 -16.04 -3.60
N ASP A 372 -5.66 -16.99 -2.68
CA ASP A 372 -5.36 -18.40 -2.98
C ASP A 372 -4.03 -18.54 -3.75
N ASP A 373 -4.03 -19.17 -4.92
CA ASP A 373 -2.85 -19.33 -5.79
C ASP A 373 -2.72 -18.20 -6.82
N GLU A 374 -3.49 -17.11 -6.71
CA GLU A 374 -3.49 -16.02 -7.69
C GLU A 374 -2.96 -14.71 -7.12
N ILE A 375 -2.16 -14.03 -7.91
CA ILE A 375 -1.61 -12.69 -7.64
C ILE A 375 -2.47 -11.70 -8.42
N PHE A 376 -2.96 -10.67 -7.75
CA PHE A 376 -3.76 -9.59 -8.31
C PHE A 376 -2.99 -8.28 -8.24
N ILE A 377 -2.99 -7.53 -9.32
CA ILE A 377 -2.36 -6.21 -9.39
C ILE A 377 -3.33 -5.24 -10.03
N VAL A 378 -3.47 -4.06 -9.42
CA VAL A 378 -4.30 -2.97 -9.93
C VAL A 378 -3.53 -1.66 -9.91
N TRP A 379 -3.70 -0.84 -10.96
CA TRP A 379 -3.11 0.49 -11.05
C TRP A 379 -3.97 1.43 -11.87
N THR A 380 -3.73 2.73 -11.73
CA THR A 380 -4.34 3.75 -12.57
C THR A 380 -3.55 3.89 -13.88
N VAL A 381 -4.22 3.77 -15.01
CA VAL A 381 -3.71 4.18 -16.30
C VAL A 381 -4.13 5.64 -16.49
N TYR A 382 -3.12 6.52 -16.50
CA TYR A 382 -3.32 7.94 -16.72
C TYR A 382 -3.36 8.19 -18.23
N ASP A 383 -4.50 8.70 -18.69
CA ASP A 383 -4.68 9.22 -20.04
C ASP A 383 -5.11 10.68 -19.92
N ASN A 384 -4.65 11.54 -20.81
CA ASN A 384 -4.96 12.99 -20.80
C ASN A 384 -6.47 13.28 -20.91
N GLU A 385 -7.26 12.31 -21.36
CA GLU A 385 -8.71 12.45 -21.52
C GLU A 385 -9.50 11.80 -20.35
N SER A 386 -9.02 10.67 -19.81
CA SER A 386 -9.69 9.99 -18.71
C SER A 386 -8.77 9.00 -18.01
N ASN A 387 -8.90 8.90 -16.69
CA ASN A 387 -8.21 7.88 -15.91
C ASN A 387 -9.03 6.57 -15.89
N GLN A 388 -8.35 5.45 -16.01
CA GLN A 388 -8.97 4.13 -15.91
C GLN A 388 -8.16 3.22 -14.98
N LEU A 389 -8.84 2.28 -14.33
CA LEU A 389 -8.17 1.23 -13.59
C LEU A 389 -7.89 0.04 -14.51
N LYS A 390 -6.67 -0.44 -14.46
CA LYS A 390 -6.29 -1.70 -15.07
C LYS A 390 -6.05 -2.74 -13.97
N THR A 391 -6.64 -3.92 -14.17
CA THR A 391 -6.51 -5.04 -13.25
C THR A 391 -6.01 -6.28 -13.99
N VAL A 392 -5.00 -6.94 -13.42
CA VAL A 392 -4.46 -8.18 -13.96
C VAL A 392 -4.35 -9.24 -12.87
N ARG A 393 -4.32 -10.50 -13.31
CA ARG A 393 -3.96 -11.63 -12.46
C ARG A 393 -2.93 -12.52 -13.12
N LEU A 394 -2.17 -13.23 -12.29
CA LEU A 394 -1.23 -14.26 -12.72
C LEU A 394 -1.15 -15.35 -11.65
N ASN A 395 -0.81 -16.57 -12.06
CA ASN A 395 -0.70 -17.70 -11.14
C ASN A 395 0.60 -17.59 -10.33
N SER A 396 0.52 -17.75 -9.01
CA SER A 396 1.67 -17.67 -8.11
C SER A 396 2.71 -18.78 -8.35
N LYS A 397 2.31 -19.89 -8.96
CA LYS A 397 3.21 -21.01 -9.32
C LYS A 397 4.09 -20.70 -10.55
N ASP A 398 3.75 -19.66 -11.30
CA ASP A 398 4.51 -19.24 -12.48
C ASP A 398 5.62 -18.21 -12.13
N VAL A 399 5.66 -17.74 -10.86
CA VAL A 399 6.54 -16.67 -10.35
C VAL A 399 7.73 -17.18 -9.55
#